data_a73b7c2162538bb4c35a33f1a625c5c7
#
_entry.id   a73b7c2162538bb4c35a33f1a625c5c7
#
_cell.length_a   1.000
_cell.length_b   1.000
_cell.length_c   1.000
_cell.angle_alpha   90.00
_cell.angle_beta   90.00
_cell.angle_gamma   90.00
#
_symmetry.space_group_name_H-M   'P 1'
#
loop_
_entity.id
_entity.type
_entity.pdbx_description
1 polymer ?
#
loop_
_entity_poly.entity_id
_entity_poly.type
_entity_poly.pdbx_seq_one_letter_code
_entity_poly.pdbx_strand_id
1 'polypeptide(L)'
;MLTADGCRSRRLALLSRLNHGDSLVLADPIHLRYFANFYVDPFSLGGDYGAVLVLRPDGHATVCHEKRLPESVQQAHVDERVVLPWYDGVSAGIGDRRGVLIPVVQQNGGRVHDSLSDPLAPALFAAMHDLRRAKYADEIVQLKECMNVGKAGQDWGRANAEAGMTELDVYNGIFAACARSFGKPLILYGDFAVSPGPARRGGPPTRQVLKDGDMLILDFSVVIQGYRSDFTNTLVIGREPTDDQTRLSNACVAAMAAGEAQLRAGQSCRVVYDAVRNSFADNNLADQFPHHAGHGLGLGHPEAPYIVRQATETLQENDVVTLEPGVYADGIGGIRIEHNYRITAAGYERLSQHDITLT
;
A
#
# COMPACT_ATOMS: atom_id res chain seq x y z
N MET A 1 5.22 3.07 -14.14
CA MET A 1 6.50 3.50 -13.50
C MET A 1 6.45 4.98 -13.21
N LEU A 2 7.17 5.44 -12.18
CA LEU A 2 7.29 6.88 -11.91
C LEU A 2 8.01 7.57 -13.08
N THR A 3 7.72 8.86 -13.28
CA THR A 3 8.31 9.67 -14.35
C THR A 3 9.54 10.45 -13.85
N ALA A 4 10.41 10.85 -14.78
CA ALA A 4 11.58 11.68 -14.46
C ALA A 4 11.14 13.05 -13.87
N ASP A 5 10.14 13.68 -14.48
CA ASP A 5 9.59 14.96 -14.00
C ASP A 5 8.95 14.83 -12.63
N GLY A 6 8.19 13.75 -12.37
CA GLY A 6 7.62 13.48 -11.06
C GLY A 6 8.70 13.29 -10.00
N CYS A 7 9.74 12.49 -10.27
CA CYS A 7 10.87 12.30 -9.35
C CYS A 7 11.59 13.62 -9.06
N ARG A 8 11.86 14.44 -10.09
CA ARG A 8 12.49 15.75 -9.93
C ARG A 8 11.62 16.70 -9.09
N SER A 9 10.33 16.76 -9.37
CA SER A 9 9.39 17.61 -8.63
C SER A 9 9.34 17.24 -7.15
N ARG A 10 9.30 15.93 -6.83
CA ARG A 10 9.32 15.43 -5.44
C ARG A 10 10.62 15.80 -4.72
N ARG A 11 11.79 15.69 -5.39
CA ARG A 11 13.08 16.12 -4.83
C ARG A 11 13.10 17.60 -4.48
N LEU A 12 12.67 18.45 -5.40
CA LEU A 12 12.62 19.91 -5.19
C LEU A 12 11.65 20.27 -4.06
N ALA A 13 10.50 19.60 -4.00
CA ALA A 13 9.52 19.80 -2.93
C ALA A 13 10.08 19.39 -1.55
N LEU A 14 10.85 18.29 -1.45
CA LEU A 14 11.55 17.91 -0.21
C LEU A 14 12.56 18.96 0.21
N LEU A 15 13.46 19.34 -0.70
CA LEU A 15 14.53 20.30 -0.42
C LEU A 15 13.97 21.65 0.03
N SER A 16 12.89 22.11 -0.61
CA SER A 16 12.19 23.35 -0.21
C SER A 16 11.62 23.28 1.21
N ARG A 17 11.07 22.11 1.61
CA ARG A 17 10.50 21.94 2.96
C ARG A 17 11.58 21.87 4.05
N LEU A 18 12.68 21.21 3.77
CA LEU A 18 13.75 21.04 4.75
C LEU A 18 14.59 22.30 4.91
N ASN A 19 14.66 23.17 3.89
CA ASN A 19 15.52 24.35 3.85
C ASN A 19 16.97 24.04 4.29
N HIS A 20 17.49 22.88 3.85
CA HIS A 20 18.80 22.36 4.23
C HIS A 20 19.83 22.77 3.19
N GLY A 21 20.93 23.40 3.62
CA GLY A 21 21.97 23.95 2.73
C GLY A 21 22.98 22.93 2.19
N ASP A 22 23.05 21.75 2.79
CA ASP A 22 23.99 20.71 2.43
C ASP A 22 23.31 19.59 1.61
N SER A 23 24.12 18.72 1.02
CA SER A 23 23.61 17.53 0.34
C SER A 23 22.97 16.55 1.32
N LEU A 24 21.86 15.93 0.91
CA LEU A 24 21.20 14.84 1.66
C LEU A 24 21.66 13.49 1.11
N VAL A 25 21.99 12.57 2.01
CA VAL A 25 22.25 11.16 1.68
C VAL A 25 21.10 10.33 2.23
N LEU A 26 20.37 9.63 1.35
CA LEU A 26 19.25 8.77 1.67
C LEU A 26 19.55 7.33 1.31
N ALA A 27 19.18 6.39 2.17
CA ALA A 27 19.43 4.96 1.98
C ALA A 27 18.16 4.08 2.12
N ASP A 28 17.04 4.64 2.59
CA ASP A 28 15.78 3.90 2.69
C ASP A 28 15.25 3.54 1.30
N PRO A 29 14.92 2.27 1.02
CA PRO A 29 14.40 1.83 -0.28
C PRO A 29 13.15 2.58 -0.74
N ILE A 30 12.27 2.98 0.21
CA ILE A 30 11.06 3.77 -0.09
C ILE A 30 11.45 5.16 -0.60
N HIS A 31 12.44 5.79 0.04
CA HIS A 31 12.93 7.10 -0.38
C HIS A 31 13.62 7.04 -1.75
N LEU A 32 14.45 6.01 -1.98
CA LEU A 32 15.09 5.79 -3.28
C LEU A 32 14.03 5.58 -4.38
N ARG A 33 12.99 4.80 -4.08
CA ARG A 33 11.88 4.60 -5.00
C ARG A 33 11.15 5.92 -5.29
N TYR A 34 10.78 6.66 -4.26
CA TYR A 34 9.97 7.87 -4.35
C TYR A 34 10.67 9.01 -5.09
N PHE A 35 11.95 9.23 -4.81
CA PHE A 35 12.71 10.35 -5.35
C PHE A 35 13.48 10.05 -6.64
N ALA A 36 13.73 8.79 -6.93
CA ALA A 36 14.60 8.40 -8.04
C ALA A 36 14.04 7.31 -8.95
N ASN A 37 12.84 6.78 -8.69
CA ASN A 37 12.37 5.57 -9.36
C ASN A 37 13.35 4.39 -9.25
N PHE A 38 14.21 4.40 -8.24
CA PHE A 38 15.15 3.33 -8.00
C PHE A 38 14.45 2.21 -7.23
N TYR A 39 14.27 1.08 -7.89
CA TYR A 39 13.61 -0.08 -7.31
C TYR A 39 14.40 -1.35 -7.63
N VAL A 40 14.67 -2.14 -6.61
CA VAL A 40 15.31 -3.44 -6.75
C VAL A 40 14.26 -4.52 -6.52
N ASP A 41 14.05 -5.34 -7.54
CA ASP A 41 13.07 -6.42 -7.50
C ASP A 41 13.50 -7.48 -6.45
N PRO A 42 12.68 -7.75 -5.42
CA PRO A 42 13.01 -8.72 -4.38
C PRO A 42 13.08 -10.17 -4.87
N PHE A 43 12.51 -10.47 -6.03
CA PHE A 43 12.52 -11.82 -6.61
C PHE A 43 13.82 -12.16 -7.36
N SER A 44 14.73 -11.19 -7.51
CA SER A 44 16.05 -11.42 -8.08
C SER A 44 17.10 -11.52 -6.97
N LEU A 45 18.20 -10.84 -7.11
CA LEU A 45 19.26 -10.76 -6.09
C LEU A 45 19.04 -9.63 -5.08
N GLY A 46 17.81 -9.11 -5.02
CA GLY A 46 17.50 -7.82 -4.42
C GLY A 46 17.23 -7.78 -2.94
N GLY A 47 17.20 -8.91 -2.25
CA GLY A 47 16.82 -8.93 -0.83
C GLY A 47 17.76 -8.15 0.07
N ASP A 48 19.06 -8.13 -0.26
CA ASP A 48 20.08 -7.35 0.44
C ASP A 48 20.97 -6.64 -0.58
N TYR A 49 20.71 -5.39 -0.87
CA TYR A 49 21.45 -4.57 -1.80
C TYR A 49 22.05 -3.32 -1.15
N GLY A 50 23.09 -2.77 -1.75
CA GLY A 50 23.70 -1.50 -1.36
C GLY A 50 23.41 -0.41 -2.36
N ALA A 51 22.66 0.61 -1.95
CA ALA A 51 22.48 1.84 -2.70
C ALA A 51 22.23 3.03 -1.77
N VAL A 52 22.66 4.21 -2.21
CA VAL A 52 22.30 5.50 -1.60
C VAL A 52 21.98 6.50 -2.69
N LEU A 53 21.09 7.43 -2.36
CA LEU A 53 20.76 8.59 -3.18
C LEU A 53 21.36 9.83 -2.54
N VAL A 54 22.20 10.54 -3.27
CA VAL A 54 22.77 11.84 -2.87
C VAL A 54 21.96 12.93 -3.59
N LEU A 55 21.30 13.80 -2.83
CA LEU A 55 20.53 14.95 -3.33
C LEU A 55 21.28 16.22 -2.99
N ARG A 56 21.64 17.02 -4.00
CA ARG A 56 22.24 18.33 -3.81
C ARG A 56 21.17 19.40 -3.62
N PRO A 57 21.49 20.56 -3.01
CA PRO A 57 20.52 21.64 -2.79
C PRO A 57 19.87 22.20 -4.06
N ASP A 58 20.52 22.07 -5.22
CA ASP A 58 20.01 22.44 -6.55
C ASP A 58 19.04 21.41 -7.16
N GLY A 59 18.80 20.31 -6.46
CA GLY A 59 17.97 19.20 -6.93
C GLY A 59 18.69 18.18 -7.79
N HIS A 60 20.01 18.32 -8.03
CA HIS A 60 20.80 17.30 -8.69
C HIS A 60 20.84 16.01 -7.86
N ALA A 61 20.59 14.88 -8.49
CA ALA A 61 20.49 13.57 -7.85
C ALA A 61 21.52 12.60 -8.41
N THR A 62 22.32 12.02 -7.52
CA THR A 62 23.25 10.95 -7.84
C THR A 62 22.85 9.67 -7.12
N VAL A 63 22.59 8.57 -7.84
CA VAL A 63 22.45 7.26 -7.20
C VAL A 63 23.76 6.51 -7.26
N CYS A 64 24.24 6.09 -6.08
CA CYS A 64 25.43 5.24 -5.95
C CYS A 64 24.98 3.85 -5.54
N HIS A 65 25.37 2.82 -6.29
CA HIS A 65 24.97 1.45 -6.01
C HIS A 65 26.09 0.46 -6.33
N GLU A 66 26.04 -0.70 -5.71
CA GLU A 66 26.99 -1.77 -6.03
C GLU A 66 26.70 -2.39 -7.42
N LYS A 67 27.74 -2.97 -8.01
CA LYS A 67 27.75 -3.43 -9.42
C LYS A 67 26.73 -4.53 -9.73
N ARG A 68 26.34 -5.35 -8.74
CA ARG A 68 25.56 -6.58 -8.99
C ARG A 68 24.06 -6.40 -8.78
N LEU A 69 23.53 -5.22 -9.11
CA LEU A 69 22.09 -5.00 -9.07
C LEU A 69 21.42 -5.43 -10.37
N PRO A 70 20.12 -5.84 -10.30
CA PRO A 70 19.32 -6.13 -11.47
C PRO A 70 19.21 -4.94 -12.43
N GLU A 71 18.98 -5.21 -13.72
CA GLU A 71 18.80 -4.17 -14.75
C GLU A 71 17.67 -3.18 -14.43
N SER A 72 16.67 -3.58 -13.62
CA SER A 72 15.57 -2.71 -13.16
C SER A 72 16.04 -1.40 -12.52
N VAL A 73 17.22 -1.38 -11.90
CA VAL A 73 17.79 -0.16 -11.34
C VAL A 73 18.27 0.83 -12.42
N GLN A 74 18.49 0.37 -13.65
CA GLN A 74 18.86 1.23 -14.76
C GLN A 74 17.75 2.21 -15.15
N GLN A 75 16.51 1.96 -14.68
CA GLN A 75 15.35 2.83 -14.89
C GLN A 75 15.28 3.99 -13.88
N ALA A 76 16.27 4.13 -13.00
CA ALA A 76 16.32 5.26 -12.07
C ALA A 76 16.38 6.61 -12.79
N HIS A 77 15.55 7.54 -12.34
CA HIS A 77 15.47 8.92 -12.85
C HIS A 77 16.36 9.84 -12.00
N VAL A 78 17.63 9.83 -12.31
CA VAL A 78 18.69 10.62 -11.65
C VAL A 78 19.57 11.30 -12.69
N ASP A 79 20.32 12.32 -12.25
CA ASP A 79 21.25 13.05 -13.11
C ASP A 79 22.54 12.27 -13.31
N GLU A 80 22.96 11.51 -12.28
CA GLU A 80 24.18 10.71 -12.32
C GLU A 80 23.96 9.35 -11.66
N ARG A 81 24.68 8.33 -12.19
CA ARG A 81 24.73 6.99 -11.63
C ARG A 81 26.15 6.56 -11.42
N VAL A 82 26.51 6.20 -10.19
CA VAL A 82 27.83 5.72 -9.82
C VAL A 82 27.73 4.23 -9.44
N VAL A 83 28.41 3.40 -10.22
CA VAL A 83 28.48 1.95 -10.00
C VAL A 83 29.74 1.62 -9.20
N LEU A 84 29.56 1.04 -8.02
CA LEU A 84 30.65 0.70 -7.11
C LEU A 84 31.06 -0.78 -7.29
N PRO A 85 32.37 -1.08 -7.34
CA PRO A 85 32.82 -2.47 -7.42
C PRO A 85 32.48 -3.22 -6.13
N TRP A 86 31.97 -4.44 -6.26
CA TRP A 86 31.74 -5.34 -5.14
C TRP A 86 32.09 -6.77 -5.54
N TYR A 87 31.17 -7.51 -6.13
CA TYR A 87 31.32 -8.89 -6.57
C TYR A 87 30.93 -9.00 -8.05
N ASP A 88 31.80 -9.60 -8.87
CA ASP A 88 31.60 -9.71 -10.32
C ASP A 88 31.38 -11.15 -10.82
N GLY A 89 31.38 -12.12 -9.89
CA GLY A 89 31.24 -13.54 -10.22
C GLY A 89 32.56 -14.25 -10.57
N VAL A 90 33.66 -13.51 -10.65
CA VAL A 90 35.03 -14.04 -10.97
C VAL A 90 35.92 -13.88 -9.77
N SER A 91 35.96 -12.70 -9.17
CA SER A 91 36.77 -12.38 -7.99
C SER A 91 35.97 -12.53 -6.72
N ALA A 92 36.63 -12.72 -5.57
CA ALA A 92 35.98 -12.67 -4.28
C ALA A 92 35.34 -11.30 -4.03
N GLY A 93 34.18 -11.28 -3.34
CA GLY A 93 33.52 -10.04 -2.94
C GLY A 93 34.38 -9.19 -2.02
N ILE A 94 34.24 -7.87 -2.10
CA ILE A 94 34.97 -6.89 -1.29
C ILE A 94 34.15 -6.62 -0.01
N GLY A 95 34.27 -7.51 0.97
CA GLY A 95 33.55 -7.36 2.25
C GLY A 95 32.02 -7.45 2.13
N ASP A 96 31.34 -6.80 3.07
CA ASP A 96 29.87 -6.71 3.08
C ASP A 96 29.35 -5.93 1.87
N ARG A 97 28.25 -6.39 1.29
CA ARG A 97 27.66 -5.81 0.08
C ARG A 97 27.31 -4.33 0.24
N ARG A 98 26.84 -3.92 1.41
CA ARG A 98 26.50 -2.52 1.71
C ARG A 98 27.73 -1.71 2.12
N GLY A 99 28.79 -2.36 2.55
CA GLY A 99 30.04 -1.70 2.98
C GLY A 99 30.71 -0.86 1.89
N VAL A 100 30.49 -1.18 0.62
CA VAL A 100 31.01 -0.39 -0.51
C VAL A 100 30.49 1.05 -0.57
N LEU A 101 29.37 1.34 0.13
CA LEU A 101 28.77 2.67 0.20
C LEU A 101 29.45 3.58 1.25
N ILE A 102 30.20 3.03 2.19
CA ILE A 102 30.84 3.81 3.27
C ILE A 102 31.67 4.99 2.74
N PRO A 103 32.53 4.83 1.73
CA PRO A 103 33.29 5.96 1.17
C PRO A 103 32.39 7.04 0.57
N VAL A 104 31.28 6.67 -0.07
CA VAL A 104 30.31 7.64 -0.63
C VAL A 104 29.68 8.45 0.48
N VAL A 105 29.22 7.81 1.55
CA VAL A 105 28.62 8.49 2.71
C VAL A 105 29.64 9.45 3.34
N GLN A 106 30.90 8.99 3.54
CA GLN A 106 31.98 9.81 4.11
C GLN A 106 32.29 11.05 3.27
N GLN A 107 32.35 10.93 1.94
CA GLN A 107 32.57 12.03 1.02
C GLN A 107 31.43 13.05 1.00
N ASN A 108 30.23 12.67 1.43
CA ASN A 108 29.03 13.50 1.49
C ASN A 108 28.62 13.85 2.94
N GLY A 109 29.59 14.13 3.80
CA GLY A 109 29.36 14.62 5.16
C GLY A 109 29.26 13.53 6.23
N GLY A 110 29.44 12.25 5.87
CA GLY A 110 29.55 11.13 6.81
C GLY A 110 28.22 10.70 7.46
N ARG A 111 27.07 11.16 6.94
CA ARG A 111 25.74 10.94 7.54
C ARG A 111 24.78 10.35 6.51
N VAL A 112 23.87 9.50 6.99
CA VAL A 112 22.69 9.00 6.26
C VAL A 112 21.48 9.63 6.91
N HIS A 113 20.84 10.59 6.23
CA HIS A 113 19.87 11.52 6.81
C HIS A 113 18.51 10.89 7.10
N ASP A 114 18.19 9.76 6.50
CA ASP A 114 17.01 8.95 6.79
C ASP A 114 17.30 7.80 7.79
N SER A 115 18.48 7.83 8.43
CA SER A 115 18.77 6.99 9.60
C SER A 115 18.08 7.54 10.84
N LEU A 116 17.48 6.67 11.66
CA LEU A 116 16.81 7.07 12.92
C LEU A 116 17.72 7.81 13.90
N SER A 117 19.03 7.65 13.79
CA SER A 117 20.02 8.34 14.62
C SER A 117 20.43 9.72 14.10
N ASP A 118 20.00 10.10 12.89
CA ASP A 118 20.35 11.38 12.31
C ASP A 118 19.51 12.53 12.89
N PRO A 119 20.12 13.66 13.30
CA PRO A 119 19.39 14.82 13.83
C PRO A 119 18.37 15.43 12.87
N LEU A 120 18.52 15.25 11.54
CA LEU A 120 17.59 15.74 10.53
C LEU A 120 16.39 14.78 10.33
N ALA A 121 16.51 13.52 10.74
CA ALA A 121 15.49 12.49 10.50
C ALA A 121 14.07 12.90 10.93
N PRO A 122 13.81 13.53 12.10
CA PRO A 122 12.47 13.94 12.47
C PRO A 122 11.84 14.93 11.46
N ALA A 123 12.60 15.91 10.97
CA ALA A 123 12.13 16.88 9.99
C ALA A 123 11.95 16.22 8.60
N LEU A 124 12.86 15.32 8.23
CA LEU A 124 12.78 14.56 6.99
C LEU A 124 11.52 13.68 6.97
N PHE A 125 11.26 12.92 8.02
CA PHE A 125 10.09 12.04 8.08
C PHE A 125 8.78 12.83 8.12
N ALA A 126 8.73 13.97 8.81
CA ALA A 126 7.58 14.87 8.77
C ALA A 126 7.33 15.40 7.34
N ALA A 127 8.38 15.85 6.65
CA ALA A 127 8.28 16.29 5.27
C ALA A 127 7.85 15.16 4.32
N MET A 128 8.34 13.94 4.54
CA MET A 128 7.94 12.76 3.76
C MET A 128 6.49 12.37 4.00
N HIS A 129 6.03 12.41 5.25
CA HIS A 129 4.63 12.17 5.59
C HIS A 129 3.71 13.09 4.79
N ASP A 130 4.00 14.38 4.75
CA ASP A 130 3.19 15.37 4.04
C ASP A 130 3.28 15.23 2.51
N LEU A 131 4.49 15.00 1.98
CA LEU A 131 4.71 14.87 0.54
C LEU A 131 4.01 13.65 -0.08
N ARG A 132 3.93 12.55 0.68
CA ARG A 132 3.33 11.30 0.20
C ARG A 132 1.80 11.32 0.19
N ARG A 133 1.17 12.31 0.82
CA ARG A 133 -0.29 12.44 0.83
C ARG A 133 -0.83 12.76 -0.55
N ALA A 134 -0.57 13.94 -1.08
CA ALA A 134 -1.06 14.36 -2.38
C ALA A 134 -0.27 13.67 -3.51
N LYS A 135 -0.84 12.60 -4.06
CA LYS A 135 -0.17 11.78 -5.08
C LYS A 135 0.05 12.57 -6.39
N TYR A 136 1.25 12.46 -6.94
CA TYR A 136 1.54 12.92 -8.29
C TYR A 136 0.84 12.04 -9.33
N ALA A 137 0.65 12.56 -10.54
CA ALA A 137 -0.06 11.83 -11.59
C ALA A 137 0.58 10.47 -11.95
N ASP A 138 1.91 10.37 -11.88
CA ASP A 138 2.65 9.14 -12.13
C ASP A 138 2.43 8.09 -11.02
N GLU A 139 2.23 8.52 -9.78
CA GLU A 139 1.88 7.63 -8.66
C GLU A 139 0.46 7.09 -8.83
N ILE A 140 -0.50 7.93 -9.26
CA ILE A 140 -1.89 7.49 -9.53
C ILE A 140 -1.91 6.41 -10.62
N VAL A 141 -1.10 6.56 -11.68
CA VAL A 141 -0.98 5.54 -12.73
C VAL A 141 -0.47 4.21 -12.15
N GLN A 142 0.55 4.27 -11.28
CA GLN A 142 1.12 3.07 -10.65
C GLN A 142 0.11 2.39 -9.70
N LEU A 143 -0.65 3.18 -8.93
CA LEU A 143 -1.69 2.67 -8.03
C LEU A 143 -2.82 1.99 -8.82
N LYS A 144 -3.27 2.61 -9.93
CA LYS A 144 -4.27 1.99 -10.81
C LYS A 144 -3.80 0.65 -11.39
N GLU A 145 -2.50 0.51 -11.71
CA GLU A 145 -1.93 -0.76 -12.16
C GLU A 145 -2.04 -1.83 -11.06
N CYS A 146 -1.69 -1.49 -9.81
CA CYS A 146 -1.84 -2.41 -8.68
C CYS A 146 -3.30 -2.86 -8.49
N MET A 147 -4.25 -1.91 -8.60
CA MET A 147 -5.68 -2.20 -8.46
C MET A 147 -6.22 -3.08 -9.59
N ASN A 148 -5.81 -2.84 -10.83
CA ASN A 148 -6.22 -3.67 -11.97
C ASN A 148 -5.70 -5.11 -11.82
N VAL A 149 -4.47 -5.28 -11.35
CA VAL A 149 -3.90 -6.62 -11.08
C VAL A 149 -4.60 -7.28 -9.90
N GLY A 150 -4.84 -6.55 -8.83
CA GLY A 150 -5.57 -7.07 -7.65
C GLY A 150 -7.02 -7.46 -7.97
N LYS A 151 -7.67 -6.69 -8.87
CA LYS A 151 -9.01 -7.07 -9.36
C LYS A 151 -9.04 -8.46 -9.99
N ALA A 152 -8.02 -8.84 -10.78
CA ALA A 152 -7.93 -10.18 -11.34
C ALA A 152 -7.87 -11.27 -10.25
N GLY A 153 -7.28 -10.96 -9.11
CA GLY A 153 -7.29 -11.84 -7.93
C GLY A 153 -8.67 -11.94 -7.29
N GLN A 154 -9.38 -10.81 -7.11
CA GLN A 154 -10.75 -10.79 -6.57
C GLN A 154 -11.71 -11.56 -7.49
N ASP A 155 -11.62 -11.33 -8.80
CA ASP A 155 -12.42 -12.04 -9.80
C ASP A 155 -12.16 -13.56 -9.75
N TRP A 156 -10.88 -13.96 -9.57
CA TRP A 156 -10.54 -15.38 -9.42
C TRP A 156 -11.12 -15.96 -8.12
N GLY A 157 -10.99 -15.26 -7.00
CA GLY A 157 -11.54 -15.70 -5.71
C GLY A 157 -13.04 -15.95 -5.79
N ARG A 158 -13.78 -15.00 -6.36
CA ARG A 158 -15.23 -15.11 -6.58
C ARG A 158 -15.62 -16.29 -7.46
N ALA A 159 -14.87 -16.53 -8.53
CA ALA A 159 -15.21 -17.58 -9.50
C ALA A 159 -14.80 -19.00 -9.06
N ASN A 160 -13.86 -19.15 -8.11
CA ASN A 160 -13.22 -20.43 -7.85
C ASN A 160 -13.17 -20.84 -6.37
N ALA A 161 -13.42 -19.92 -5.41
CA ALA A 161 -13.40 -20.32 -4.00
C ALA A 161 -14.60 -21.23 -3.68
N GLU A 162 -14.34 -22.46 -3.22
CA GLU A 162 -15.35 -23.47 -2.98
C GLU A 162 -15.10 -24.27 -1.70
N ALA A 163 -16.12 -24.93 -1.18
CA ALA A 163 -16.01 -25.81 -0.02
C ALA A 163 -14.99 -26.94 -0.28
N GLY A 164 -14.17 -27.25 0.72
CA GLY A 164 -13.09 -28.21 0.63
C GLY A 164 -11.71 -27.59 0.33
N MET A 165 -11.64 -26.39 -0.24
CA MET A 165 -10.39 -25.64 -0.33
C MET A 165 -9.94 -25.18 1.05
N THR A 166 -8.65 -24.94 1.21
CA THR A 166 -8.09 -24.20 2.36
C THR A 166 -7.91 -22.72 2.05
N GLU A 167 -7.78 -21.89 3.08
CA GLU A 167 -7.39 -20.47 2.90
C GLU A 167 -6.10 -20.36 2.05
N LEU A 168 -5.14 -21.28 2.22
CA LEU A 168 -3.91 -21.35 1.41
C LEU A 168 -4.17 -21.71 -0.06
N ASP A 169 -5.14 -22.57 -0.36
CA ASP A 169 -5.48 -22.91 -1.75
C ASP A 169 -6.07 -21.69 -2.45
N VAL A 170 -6.95 -20.95 -1.77
CA VAL A 170 -7.52 -19.70 -2.29
C VAL A 170 -6.43 -18.65 -2.49
N TYR A 171 -5.54 -18.45 -1.51
CA TYR A 171 -4.39 -17.54 -1.63
C TYR A 171 -3.53 -17.88 -2.85
N ASN A 172 -3.16 -19.15 -3.02
CA ASN A 172 -2.33 -19.59 -4.15
C ASN A 172 -3.00 -19.33 -5.50
N GLY A 173 -4.31 -19.55 -5.59
CA GLY A 173 -5.09 -19.27 -6.79
C GLY A 173 -5.14 -17.77 -7.13
N ILE A 174 -5.42 -16.93 -6.14
CA ILE A 174 -5.40 -15.46 -6.24
C ILE A 174 -4.02 -14.96 -6.64
N PHE A 175 -2.96 -15.45 -5.98
CA PHE A 175 -1.59 -15.10 -6.33
C PHE A 175 -1.27 -15.45 -7.79
N ALA A 176 -1.63 -16.65 -8.23
CA ALA A 176 -1.41 -17.07 -9.61
C ALA A 176 -2.20 -16.23 -10.62
N ALA A 177 -3.43 -15.81 -10.29
CA ALA A 177 -4.24 -14.95 -11.14
C ALA A 177 -3.61 -13.54 -11.26
N CYS A 178 -3.20 -12.96 -10.13
CA CYS A 178 -2.50 -11.67 -10.09
C CYS A 178 -1.18 -11.73 -10.88
N ALA A 179 -0.35 -12.75 -10.66
CA ALA A 179 0.92 -12.92 -11.35
C ALA A 179 0.74 -13.08 -12.88
N ARG A 180 -0.27 -13.82 -13.33
CA ARG A 180 -0.62 -13.92 -14.76
C ARG A 180 -1.09 -12.59 -15.33
N SER A 181 -1.91 -11.85 -14.61
CA SER A 181 -2.40 -10.54 -15.02
C SER A 181 -1.27 -9.52 -15.16
N PHE A 182 -0.33 -9.53 -14.23
CA PHE A 182 0.84 -8.64 -14.25
C PHE A 182 1.93 -9.09 -15.22
N GLY A 183 2.00 -10.39 -15.53
CA GLY A 183 3.01 -10.98 -16.42
C GLY A 183 4.39 -11.16 -15.76
N LYS A 184 4.51 -10.98 -14.44
CA LYS A 184 5.75 -11.12 -13.64
C LYS A 184 5.40 -11.58 -12.22
N PRO A 185 6.38 -12.10 -11.46
CA PRO A 185 6.23 -12.27 -10.02
C PRO A 185 5.90 -10.93 -9.33
N LEU A 186 5.09 -10.99 -8.28
CA LEU A 186 4.69 -9.83 -7.49
C LEU A 186 4.61 -10.21 -6.01
N ILE A 187 4.52 -9.22 -5.13
CA ILE A 187 4.21 -9.47 -3.73
C ILE A 187 2.70 -9.36 -3.54
N LEU A 188 2.14 -10.36 -2.84
CA LEU A 188 0.73 -10.38 -2.43
C LEU A 188 0.69 -10.78 -0.95
N TYR A 189 0.00 -9.97 -0.14
CA TYR A 189 -0.20 -10.23 1.29
C TYR A 189 -1.56 -9.69 1.73
N GLY A 190 -2.06 -10.17 2.87
CA GLY A 190 -3.31 -9.65 3.43
C GLY A 190 -4.04 -10.69 4.28
N ASP A 191 -5.32 -10.44 4.47
CA ASP A 191 -6.24 -11.26 5.24
C ASP A 191 -6.98 -12.24 4.33
N PHE A 192 -6.93 -13.51 4.72
CA PHE A 192 -7.67 -14.61 4.09
C PHE A 192 -8.38 -15.35 5.22
N ALA A 193 -9.52 -14.85 5.66
CA ALA A 193 -10.14 -15.33 6.89
C ALA A 193 -11.49 -15.98 6.64
N VAL A 194 -11.56 -17.27 6.95
CA VAL A 194 -12.80 -18.06 6.95
C VAL A 194 -13.61 -17.76 8.21
N SER A 195 -14.88 -17.48 8.03
CA SER A 195 -15.86 -17.24 9.08
C SER A 195 -15.33 -16.34 10.20
N PRO A 196 -14.85 -15.13 9.84
CA PRO A 196 -14.30 -14.20 10.82
C PRO A 196 -15.36 -13.78 11.82
N GLY A 197 -14.92 -13.48 13.04
CA GLY A 197 -15.77 -13.01 14.13
C GLY A 197 -15.02 -12.00 14.98
N PRO A 198 -15.59 -11.55 16.11
CA PRO A 198 -14.96 -10.55 16.96
C PRO A 198 -13.56 -10.92 17.44
N ALA A 199 -13.29 -12.24 17.62
CA ALA A 199 -12.00 -12.74 18.09
C ALA A 199 -10.94 -12.86 16.96
N ARG A 200 -11.35 -13.17 15.71
CA ARG A 200 -10.47 -13.28 14.55
C ARG A 200 -11.12 -12.55 13.38
N ARG A 201 -10.70 -11.33 13.10
CA ARG A 201 -11.28 -10.46 12.07
C ARG A 201 -10.59 -10.59 10.72
N GLY A 202 -9.40 -11.16 10.70
CA GLY A 202 -8.53 -11.30 9.56
C GLY A 202 -7.32 -12.16 9.89
N GLY A 203 -6.30 -12.11 9.07
CA GLY A 203 -5.00 -12.74 9.23
C GLY A 203 -4.52 -13.47 7.98
N PRO A 204 -3.24 -13.83 7.96
CA PRO A 204 -2.65 -14.52 6.81
C PRO A 204 -3.35 -15.85 6.56
N PRO A 205 -3.29 -16.39 5.32
CA PRO A 205 -3.93 -17.63 4.97
C PRO A 205 -3.35 -18.82 5.77
N THR A 206 -4.24 -19.69 6.20
CA THR A 206 -3.92 -20.89 6.98
C THR A 206 -4.39 -22.16 6.27
N ARG A 207 -4.28 -23.33 6.94
CA ARG A 207 -4.86 -24.59 6.48
C ARG A 207 -6.33 -24.76 6.88
N GLN A 208 -7.00 -23.68 7.34
CA GLN A 208 -8.44 -23.73 7.63
C GLN A 208 -9.19 -24.10 6.35
N VAL A 209 -10.05 -25.10 6.44
CA VAL A 209 -10.85 -25.61 5.31
C VAL A 209 -12.16 -24.84 5.24
N LEU A 210 -12.51 -24.37 4.05
CA LEU A 210 -13.77 -23.72 3.72
C LEU A 210 -14.91 -24.74 3.72
N LYS A 211 -16.08 -24.34 4.22
CA LYS A 211 -17.30 -25.14 4.25
C LYS A 211 -18.46 -24.36 3.62
N ASP A 212 -19.48 -25.07 3.18
CA ASP A 212 -20.71 -24.45 2.68
C ASP A 212 -21.30 -23.49 3.73
N GLY A 213 -21.52 -22.26 3.30
CA GLY A 213 -22.06 -21.16 4.13
C GLY A 213 -21.04 -20.41 4.95
N ASP A 214 -19.76 -20.78 4.91
CA ASP A 214 -18.70 -19.98 5.49
C ASP A 214 -18.63 -18.61 4.79
N MET A 215 -18.32 -17.59 5.57
CA MET A 215 -17.99 -16.27 5.05
C MET A 215 -16.45 -16.18 4.90
N LEU A 216 -15.97 -15.84 3.73
CA LEU A 216 -14.54 -15.71 3.45
C LEU A 216 -14.22 -14.24 3.17
N ILE A 217 -13.48 -13.60 4.06
CA ILE A 217 -12.88 -12.30 3.78
C ILE A 217 -11.64 -12.49 2.90
N LEU A 218 -11.62 -11.79 1.79
CA LEU A 218 -10.50 -11.65 0.87
C LEU A 218 -10.07 -10.18 0.86
N ASP A 219 -9.17 -9.84 1.74
CA ASP A 219 -8.61 -8.50 1.91
C ASP A 219 -7.10 -8.56 1.67
N PHE A 220 -6.68 -8.10 0.50
CA PHE A 220 -5.28 -8.23 0.13
C PHE A 220 -4.74 -7.07 -0.71
N SER A 221 -3.45 -6.87 -0.52
CA SER A 221 -2.65 -5.93 -1.30
C SER A 221 -1.82 -6.64 -2.36
N VAL A 222 -1.86 -6.13 -3.57
CA VAL A 222 -0.88 -6.41 -4.62
C VAL A 222 0.17 -5.31 -4.59
N VAL A 223 1.46 -5.67 -4.48
CA VAL A 223 2.56 -4.71 -4.48
C VAL A 223 3.34 -4.82 -5.79
N ILE A 224 3.36 -3.71 -6.53
CA ILE A 224 4.11 -3.56 -7.78
C ILE A 224 5.09 -2.42 -7.62
N GLN A 225 6.38 -2.74 -7.65
CA GLN A 225 7.45 -1.75 -7.51
C GLN A 225 7.29 -0.82 -6.29
N GLY A 226 6.81 -1.38 -5.16
CA GLY A 226 6.61 -0.68 -3.89
C GLY A 226 5.25 -0.02 -3.71
N TYR A 227 4.54 0.34 -4.78
CA TYR A 227 3.14 0.79 -4.69
C TYR A 227 2.20 -0.38 -4.55
N ARG A 228 1.03 -0.14 -3.95
CA ARG A 228 0.10 -1.22 -3.62
C ARG A 228 -1.37 -0.87 -3.81
N SER A 229 -2.17 -1.90 -4.07
CA SER A 229 -3.61 -1.86 -3.90
C SER A 229 -3.96 -2.26 -2.46
N ASP A 230 -5.18 -1.97 -2.07
CA ASP A 230 -5.74 -2.45 -0.82
C ASP A 230 -7.26 -2.45 -0.95
N PHE A 231 -7.86 -3.61 -1.08
CA PHE A 231 -9.31 -3.70 -1.18
C PHE A 231 -9.84 -5.07 -0.82
N THR A 232 -11.01 -5.05 -0.24
CA THR A 232 -11.65 -6.20 0.38
C THR A 232 -12.96 -6.57 -0.29
N ASN A 233 -13.22 -7.85 -0.40
CA ASN A 233 -14.55 -8.41 -0.53
C ASN A 233 -14.77 -9.57 0.44
N THR A 234 -16.01 -9.83 0.80
CA THR A 234 -16.43 -11.02 1.54
C THR A 234 -17.32 -11.89 0.67
N LEU A 235 -17.03 -13.18 0.60
CA LEU A 235 -17.81 -14.17 -0.15
C LEU A 235 -18.50 -15.11 0.82
N VAL A 236 -19.70 -15.60 0.45
CA VAL A 236 -20.36 -16.75 1.07
C VAL A 236 -20.07 -17.97 0.22
N ILE A 237 -19.51 -19.03 0.83
CA ILE A 237 -19.02 -20.19 0.12
C ILE A 237 -20.15 -21.21 -0.11
N GLY A 238 -20.26 -21.73 -1.34
CA GLY A 238 -20.99 -22.94 -1.71
C GLY A 238 -22.52 -22.89 -1.61
N ARG A 239 -23.11 -21.81 -1.12
CA ARG A 239 -24.59 -21.63 -1.03
C ARG A 239 -24.99 -20.17 -1.03
N GLU A 240 -26.29 -19.92 -1.16
CA GLU A 240 -26.86 -18.59 -0.99
C GLU A 240 -26.65 -18.04 0.44
N PRO A 241 -26.41 -16.71 0.58
CA PRO A 241 -26.33 -16.05 1.87
C PRO A 241 -27.60 -16.22 2.69
N THR A 242 -27.47 -16.38 4.00
CA THR A 242 -28.61 -16.30 4.92
C THR A 242 -29.14 -14.86 5.05
N ASP A 243 -30.36 -14.71 5.61
CA ASP A 243 -30.92 -13.38 5.86
C ASP A 243 -30.02 -12.53 6.77
N ASP A 244 -29.39 -13.15 7.79
CA ASP A 244 -28.45 -12.46 8.68
C ASP A 244 -27.17 -12.01 7.95
N GLN A 245 -26.59 -12.86 7.11
CA GLN A 245 -25.41 -12.54 6.29
C GLN A 245 -25.75 -11.39 5.31
N THR A 246 -26.92 -11.46 4.66
CA THR A 246 -27.42 -10.41 3.77
C THR A 246 -27.65 -9.09 4.52
N ARG A 247 -28.21 -9.14 5.73
CA ARG A 247 -28.41 -7.96 6.59
C ARG A 247 -27.10 -7.28 6.95
N LEU A 248 -26.07 -8.04 7.32
CA LEU A 248 -24.75 -7.48 7.61
C LEU A 248 -24.11 -6.85 6.37
N SER A 249 -24.24 -7.51 5.20
CA SER A 249 -23.74 -6.99 3.93
C SER A 249 -24.41 -5.67 3.55
N ASN A 250 -25.73 -5.61 3.62
CA ASN A 250 -26.48 -4.38 3.34
C ASN A 250 -26.08 -3.23 4.27
N ALA A 251 -25.81 -3.52 5.55
CA ALA A 251 -25.32 -2.51 6.49
C ALA A 251 -23.91 -2.01 6.11
N CYS A 252 -23.00 -2.88 5.65
CA CYS A 252 -21.69 -2.47 5.16
C CYS A 252 -21.80 -1.62 3.89
N VAL A 253 -22.67 -1.99 2.94
CA VAL A 253 -22.93 -1.21 1.72
C VAL A 253 -23.50 0.17 2.06
N ALA A 254 -24.45 0.25 2.99
CA ALA A 254 -25.00 1.52 3.46
C ALA A 254 -23.94 2.40 4.15
N ALA A 255 -23.07 1.79 4.97
CA ALA A 255 -21.97 2.48 5.63
C ALA A 255 -20.90 2.97 4.62
N MET A 256 -20.60 2.17 3.58
CA MET A 256 -19.76 2.58 2.45
C MET A 256 -20.33 3.84 1.79
N ALA A 257 -21.62 3.82 1.40
CA ALA A 257 -22.26 4.96 0.76
C ALA A 257 -22.29 6.22 1.66
N ALA A 258 -22.47 6.05 2.97
CA ALA A 258 -22.42 7.16 3.92
C ALA A 258 -21.01 7.78 4.02
N GLY A 259 -19.97 6.95 4.00
CA GLY A 259 -18.58 7.41 3.96
C GLY A 259 -18.24 8.09 2.64
N GLU A 260 -18.58 7.47 1.49
CA GLU A 260 -18.39 8.01 0.14
C GLU A 260 -18.95 9.42 -0.01
N ALA A 261 -20.14 9.68 0.55
CA ALA A 261 -20.78 11.00 0.52
C ALA A 261 -19.96 12.11 1.20
N GLN A 262 -18.98 11.74 2.02
CA GLN A 262 -18.08 12.68 2.70
C GLN A 262 -16.70 12.82 2.03
N LEU A 263 -16.35 11.99 1.04
CA LEU A 263 -15.03 12.00 0.40
C LEU A 263 -14.88 13.20 -0.53
N ARG A 264 -14.21 14.26 -0.05
CA ARG A 264 -13.81 15.44 -0.83
C ARG A 264 -12.67 16.18 -0.13
N ALA A 265 -11.91 16.96 -0.87
CA ALA A 265 -10.87 17.81 -0.29
C ALA A 265 -11.46 18.80 0.73
N GLY A 266 -10.72 19.02 1.83
CA GLY A 266 -11.14 19.87 2.95
C GLY A 266 -12.06 19.20 3.96
N GLN A 267 -12.56 18.00 3.70
CA GLN A 267 -13.38 17.27 4.66
C GLN A 267 -12.54 16.65 5.78
N SER A 268 -12.99 16.77 7.02
CA SER A 268 -12.34 16.12 8.16
C SER A 268 -12.42 14.59 8.04
N CYS A 269 -11.29 13.89 8.23
CA CYS A 269 -11.25 12.43 8.29
C CYS A 269 -12.13 11.86 9.41
N ARG A 270 -12.27 12.60 10.52
CA ARG A 270 -13.20 12.24 11.59
C ARG A 270 -14.65 12.24 11.13
N VAL A 271 -15.07 13.22 10.32
CA VAL A 271 -16.43 13.29 9.80
C VAL A 271 -16.74 12.11 8.89
N VAL A 272 -15.76 11.68 8.07
CA VAL A 272 -15.89 10.45 7.26
C VAL A 272 -16.06 9.22 8.15
N TYR A 273 -15.24 9.08 9.20
CA TYR A 273 -15.35 7.99 10.17
C TYR A 273 -16.72 8.00 10.87
N ASP A 274 -17.17 9.17 11.35
CA ASP A 274 -18.44 9.32 12.06
C ASP A 274 -19.63 8.97 11.14
N ALA A 275 -19.58 9.31 9.83
CA ALA A 275 -20.61 8.94 8.86
C ALA A 275 -20.74 7.42 8.71
N VAL A 276 -19.61 6.71 8.56
CA VAL A 276 -19.58 5.24 8.50
C VAL A 276 -20.15 4.63 9.79
N ARG A 277 -19.67 5.09 10.94
CA ARG A 277 -20.09 4.57 12.25
C ARG A 277 -21.56 4.82 12.55
N ASN A 278 -22.08 6.01 12.20
CA ASN A 278 -23.49 6.36 12.41
C ASN A 278 -24.40 5.50 11.53
N SER A 279 -24.02 5.22 10.27
CA SER A 279 -24.76 4.28 9.43
C SER A 279 -24.87 2.87 10.06
N PHE A 280 -23.83 2.40 10.72
CA PHE A 280 -23.90 1.16 11.51
C PHE A 280 -24.77 1.32 12.75
N ALA A 281 -24.76 2.48 13.42
CA ALA A 281 -25.61 2.73 14.59
C ALA A 281 -27.10 2.69 14.24
N ASP A 282 -27.50 3.21 13.10
CA ASP A 282 -28.88 3.16 12.59
C ASP A 282 -29.38 1.72 12.36
N ASN A 283 -28.45 0.77 12.21
CA ASN A 283 -28.71 -0.67 12.08
C ASN A 283 -28.40 -1.46 13.37
N ASN A 284 -28.14 -0.79 14.50
CA ASN A 284 -27.73 -1.39 15.78
C ASN A 284 -26.44 -2.23 15.67
N LEU A 285 -25.51 -1.85 14.79
CA LEU A 285 -24.24 -2.56 14.51
C LEU A 285 -23.00 -1.74 14.88
N ALA A 286 -23.13 -0.56 15.50
CA ALA A 286 -21.99 0.31 15.79
C ALA A 286 -20.92 -0.33 16.71
N ASP A 287 -21.32 -1.23 17.60
CA ASP A 287 -20.41 -1.93 18.52
C ASP A 287 -19.71 -3.12 17.83
N GLN A 288 -20.22 -3.58 16.68
CA GLN A 288 -19.60 -4.60 15.84
C GLN A 288 -18.64 -4.01 14.80
N PHE A 289 -18.51 -2.67 14.72
CA PHE A 289 -17.51 -1.96 13.90
C PHE A 289 -16.31 -1.53 14.76
N PRO A 290 -15.26 -2.36 14.86
CA PRO A 290 -14.20 -2.20 15.87
C PRO A 290 -12.93 -1.49 15.39
N HIS A 291 -12.85 -1.09 14.12
CA HIS A 291 -11.61 -0.58 13.50
C HIS A 291 -11.80 0.80 12.85
N HIS A 292 -10.77 1.28 12.16
CA HIS A 292 -10.82 2.49 11.34
C HIS A 292 -11.82 2.33 10.19
N ALA A 293 -12.24 3.44 9.61
CA ALA A 293 -13.06 3.42 8.40
C ALA A 293 -12.23 3.45 7.12
N GLY A 294 -10.92 3.68 7.23
CA GLY A 294 -9.98 3.70 6.14
C GLY A 294 -8.69 4.43 6.48
N HIS A 295 -7.77 4.46 5.53
CA HIS A 295 -6.46 5.10 5.63
C HIS A 295 -5.90 5.50 4.27
N GLY A 296 -4.81 6.26 4.27
CA GLY A 296 -4.05 6.57 3.06
C GLY A 296 -3.29 5.36 2.54
N LEU A 297 -3.08 5.33 1.24
CA LEU A 297 -2.44 4.24 0.50
C LEU A 297 -1.46 4.76 -0.53
N GLY A 298 -0.31 4.09 -0.68
CA GLY A 298 0.71 4.45 -1.66
C GLY A 298 1.91 3.52 -1.60
N LEU A 299 3.06 4.06 -1.19
CA LEU A 299 4.27 3.30 -0.85
C LEU A 299 4.20 2.71 0.56
N GLY A 300 3.38 3.27 1.44
CA GLY A 300 3.08 2.76 2.77
C GLY A 300 1.70 2.10 2.83
N HIS A 301 1.53 1.25 3.86
CA HIS A 301 0.26 0.60 4.21
C HIS A 301 0.26 0.26 5.71
N PRO A 302 -0.57 0.95 6.48
CA PRO A 302 -1.26 2.20 6.14
C PRO A 302 -0.31 3.40 6.07
N GLU A 303 -0.74 4.45 5.38
CA GLU A 303 -0.10 5.77 5.46
C GLU A 303 -1.15 6.87 5.66
N ALA A 304 -0.71 8.11 5.91
CA ALA A 304 -1.66 9.22 6.08
C ALA A 304 -2.46 9.51 4.77
N PRO A 305 -3.71 10.03 4.92
CA PRO A 305 -4.41 10.36 6.17
C PRO A 305 -5.07 9.13 6.80
N TYR A 306 -5.40 9.20 8.10
CA TYR A 306 -6.10 8.12 8.81
C TYR A 306 -7.56 8.50 9.06
N ILE A 307 -8.49 7.65 8.59
CA ILE A 307 -9.94 7.85 8.78
C ILE A 307 -10.36 7.12 10.05
N VAL A 308 -10.14 7.76 11.18
CA VAL A 308 -10.32 7.19 12.52
C VAL A 308 -11.13 8.12 13.42
N ARG A 309 -11.66 7.57 14.53
CA ARG A 309 -12.47 8.32 15.50
C ARG A 309 -11.77 9.56 16.07
N GLN A 310 -10.46 9.54 16.22
CA GLN A 310 -9.67 10.63 16.80
C GLN A 310 -8.87 11.39 15.75
N ALA A 311 -9.22 11.27 14.46
CA ALA A 311 -8.53 11.96 13.39
C ALA A 311 -8.60 13.49 13.58
N THR A 312 -7.45 14.13 13.39
CA THR A 312 -7.31 15.61 13.35
C THR A 312 -7.04 16.13 11.94
N GLU A 313 -6.76 15.23 11.01
CA GLU A 313 -6.43 15.54 9.62
C GLU A 313 -7.69 15.84 8.79
N THR A 314 -7.47 16.58 7.71
CA THR A 314 -8.47 16.78 6.64
C THR A 314 -7.99 16.09 5.37
N LEU A 315 -8.93 15.61 4.56
CA LEU A 315 -8.63 15.09 3.22
C LEU A 315 -8.07 16.20 2.33
N GLN A 316 -7.07 15.88 1.54
CA GLN A 316 -6.46 16.79 0.57
C GLN A 316 -6.75 16.29 -0.85
N GLU A 317 -6.76 17.20 -1.81
CA GLU A 317 -6.83 16.82 -3.22
C GLU A 317 -5.62 15.92 -3.57
N ASN A 318 -5.90 14.82 -4.27
CA ASN A 318 -4.96 13.75 -4.60
C ASN A 318 -4.50 12.86 -3.43
N ASP A 319 -5.06 12.98 -2.22
CA ASP A 319 -4.99 11.84 -1.30
C ASP A 319 -5.56 10.59 -1.99
N VAL A 320 -4.89 9.45 -1.84
CA VAL A 320 -5.48 8.15 -2.17
C VAL A 320 -5.75 7.44 -0.86
N VAL A 321 -7.02 7.09 -0.64
CA VAL A 321 -7.48 6.49 0.61
C VAL A 321 -8.28 5.24 0.35
N THR A 322 -8.30 4.35 1.35
CA THR A 322 -9.26 3.26 1.45
C THR A 322 -10.55 3.74 2.12
N LEU A 323 -11.65 3.05 1.89
CA LEU A 323 -12.85 3.10 2.71
C LEU A 323 -13.34 1.67 2.89
N GLU A 324 -13.34 1.17 4.14
CA GLU A 324 -13.40 -0.26 4.46
C GLU A 324 -14.36 -0.60 5.63
N PRO A 325 -15.63 -0.27 5.51
CA PRO A 325 -16.60 -0.64 6.54
C PRO A 325 -16.69 -2.15 6.72
N GLY A 326 -16.62 -2.59 8.00
CA GLY A 326 -16.72 -4.01 8.35
C GLY A 326 -17.39 -4.23 9.70
N VAL A 327 -18.19 -5.29 9.82
CA VAL A 327 -18.86 -5.71 11.05
C VAL A 327 -18.61 -7.19 11.32
N TYR A 328 -18.50 -7.54 12.61
CA TYR A 328 -18.15 -8.89 13.05
C TYR A 328 -19.09 -9.31 14.15
N ALA A 329 -20.04 -10.19 13.82
CA ALA A 329 -21.12 -10.61 14.70
C ALA A 329 -20.95 -12.08 15.16
N ASP A 330 -21.08 -12.30 16.47
CA ASP A 330 -21.00 -13.66 17.04
C ASP A 330 -22.08 -14.55 16.45
N GLY A 331 -21.71 -15.78 16.07
CA GLY A 331 -22.62 -16.78 15.54
C GLY A 331 -23.06 -16.58 14.08
N ILE A 332 -22.72 -15.42 13.47
CA ILE A 332 -23.04 -15.12 12.06
C ILE A 332 -21.76 -15.12 11.22
N GLY A 333 -20.75 -14.41 11.66
CA GLY A 333 -19.49 -14.18 10.97
C GLY A 333 -19.17 -12.69 10.82
N GLY A 334 -18.15 -12.37 10.02
CA GLY A 334 -17.72 -11.01 9.74
C GLY A 334 -17.79 -10.68 8.26
N ILE A 335 -18.13 -9.44 7.97
CA ILE A 335 -18.08 -8.85 6.63
C ILE A 335 -17.21 -7.62 6.66
N ARG A 336 -16.32 -7.50 5.70
CA ARG A 336 -15.60 -6.28 5.34
C ARG A 336 -15.70 -6.13 3.82
N ILE A 337 -15.98 -4.93 3.37
CA ILE A 337 -15.93 -4.53 1.97
C ILE A 337 -15.07 -3.27 1.88
N GLU A 338 -14.34 -3.10 0.80
CA GLU A 338 -13.43 -1.97 0.69
C GLU A 338 -13.21 -1.56 -0.76
N HIS A 339 -13.14 -0.25 -0.96
CA HIS A 339 -12.70 0.36 -2.21
C HIS A 339 -11.59 1.40 -1.97
N ASN A 340 -10.82 1.67 -3.02
CA ASN A 340 -9.81 2.72 -3.03
C ASN A 340 -10.28 3.93 -3.82
N TYR A 341 -10.00 5.13 -3.28
CA TYR A 341 -10.50 6.40 -3.82
C TYR A 341 -9.37 7.41 -3.93
N ARG A 342 -9.33 8.14 -5.05
CA ARG A 342 -8.58 9.39 -5.16
C ARG A 342 -9.50 10.54 -4.79
N ILE A 343 -9.08 11.39 -3.86
CA ILE A 343 -9.83 12.57 -3.45
C ILE A 343 -9.67 13.67 -4.50
N THR A 344 -10.77 14.31 -4.85
CA THR A 344 -10.82 15.47 -5.74
C THR A 344 -11.35 16.70 -5.02
N ALA A 345 -11.27 17.87 -5.65
CA ALA A 345 -11.76 19.12 -5.06
C ALA A 345 -13.24 19.04 -4.64
N ALA A 346 -14.10 18.37 -5.43
CA ALA A 346 -15.54 18.33 -5.22
C ALA A 346 -16.10 16.95 -4.81
N GLY A 347 -15.25 15.91 -4.73
CA GLY A 347 -15.69 14.55 -4.45
C GLY A 347 -14.53 13.57 -4.55
N TYR A 348 -14.72 12.46 -5.23
CA TYR A 348 -13.74 11.40 -5.39
C TYR A 348 -13.79 10.72 -6.76
N GLU A 349 -12.71 10.05 -7.11
CA GLU A 349 -12.61 9.06 -8.18
C GLU A 349 -12.39 7.70 -7.54
N ARG A 350 -13.32 6.73 -7.73
CA ARG A 350 -13.10 5.36 -7.28
C ARG A 350 -12.11 4.66 -8.19
N LEU A 351 -11.01 4.17 -7.63
CA LEU A 351 -9.90 3.58 -8.36
C LEU A 351 -10.04 2.05 -8.50
N SER A 352 -10.56 1.37 -7.47
CA SER A 352 -10.80 -0.08 -7.51
C SER A 352 -12.17 -0.41 -8.12
N GLN A 353 -12.22 -1.47 -8.96
CA GLN A 353 -13.40 -1.82 -9.77
C GLN A 353 -13.88 -3.26 -9.53
N HIS A 354 -13.49 -3.89 -8.44
CA HIS A 354 -13.96 -5.22 -8.07
C HIS A 354 -15.40 -5.18 -7.53
N ASP A 355 -16.07 -6.32 -7.58
CA ASP A 355 -17.40 -6.51 -7.02
C ASP A 355 -17.32 -6.76 -5.51
N ILE A 356 -18.24 -6.19 -4.75
CA ILE A 356 -18.34 -6.30 -3.29
C ILE A 356 -19.61 -7.06 -2.84
N THR A 357 -20.27 -7.80 -3.72
CA THR A 357 -21.38 -8.69 -3.37
C THR A 357 -20.91 -9.97 -2.69
N LEU A 358 -21.81 -10.65 -1.97
CA LEU A 358 -21.50 -11.87 -1.23
C LEU A 358 -21.34 -13.12 -2.12
N THR A 359 -21.82 -13.10 -3.35
CA THR A 359 -21.82 -14.22 -4.30
C THR A 359 -21.27 -13.80 -5.65
#